data_a032ae2895e0ad830d9966f2de535819
#
_entry.id   a032ae2895e0ad830d9966f2de535819
#
_cell.length_a   1.000
_cell.length_b   1.000
_cell.length_c   1.000
_cell.angle_alpha   90.00
_cell.angle_beta   90.00
_cell.angle_gamma   90.00
#
_symmetry.space_group_name_H-M   'P 1'
#
loop_
_entity.id
_entity.type
_entity.pdbx_description
1 polymer ?
#
loop_
_entity_poly.entity_id
_entity_poly.type
_entity_poly.pdbx_seq_one_letter_code
_entity_poly.pdbx_strand_id
1 'polypeptide(L)'
;VQTLLDAVCAYLPSPEDTEAIEGTDPSDPEKVVVRKPLFEEPMAALAFKIATDPYVGRLCFFRVYSGSINAGSYVLNTRSGKKERISRLFQMHSNKQNPMETIGCGDIGAGVGFKDIRTGDTLCDENAPITLESMDFPDPVIGIAVEPKTQKDLDKLGMGLAKLAEEDPTFTVQTNEETGQTVISGMGELHLDIIIDRLRREFKVECNQGKPQVTYKEAITKSVELREVYKKQSGGRGKFADIIVRIEPADEGFEGSLQFIDEVKGGNVPKEFIPSVQKGFEKAMKNGVLAGYPLDQLKVTLIDGSFHPVDSDQLSFEIAAIQAFKNASEKAGPALMEPIMQMEVVTPEESMGDVIGDLNK
;
A
#
# COMPACT_ATOMS: atom_id res chain seq x y z
N VAL A 1 -45.33 6.60 14.37
CA VAL A 1 -44.24 5.86 15.04
C VAL A 1 -44.74 4.52 15.57
N GLN A 2 -45.89 4.49 16.29
CA GLN A 2 -46.40 3.23 16.86
C GLN A 2 -46.68 2.18 15.78
N THR A 3 -47.39 2.54 14.71
CA THR A 3 -47.73 1.64 13.59
C THR A 3 -46.48 1.07 12.90
N LEU A 4 -45.37 1.87 12.84
CA LEU A 4 -44.09 1.41 12.32
C LEU A 4 -43.46 0.37 13.25
N LEU A 5 -43.48 0.60 14.56
CA LEU A 5 -42.96 -0.35 15.54
C LEU A 5 -43.78 -1.64 15.56
N ASP A 6 -45.09 -1.53 15.47
CA ASP A 6 -45.98 -2.70 15.37
C ASP A 6 -45.68 -3.51 14.10
N ALA A 7 -45.43 -2.84 12.96
CA ALA A 7 -45.01 -3.49 11.73
C ALA A 7 -43.64 -4.17 11.82
N VAL A 8 -42.67 -3.55 12.50
CA VAL A 8 -41.35 -4.16 12.77
C VAL A 8 -41.54 -5.46 13.57
N CYS A 9 -42.32 -5.42 14.65
CA CYS A 9 -42.58 -6.60 15.48
C CYS A 9 -43.36 -7.69 14.76
N ALA A 10 -44.25 -7.32 13.80
CA ALA A 10 -45.11 -8.28 13.10
C ALA A 10 -44.45 -8.91 11.88
N TYR A 11 -43.52 -8.23 11.22
CA TYR A 11 -43.02 -8.65 9.90
C TYR A 11 -41.52 -8.95 9.87
N LEU A 12 -40.70 -8.47 10.81
CA LEU A 12 -39.31 -8.81 10.84
C LEU A 12 -39.09 -10.08 11.68
N PRO A 13 -38.27 -11.04 11.18
CA PRO A 13 -37.95 -12.25 11.92
C PRO A 13 -37.12 -11.95 13.16
N SER A 14 -37.39 -12.68 14.26
CA SER A 14 -36.54 -12.73 15.41
C SER A 14 -35.31 -13.62 15.13
N PRO A 15 -34.27 -13.58 15.95
CA PRO A 15 -33.14 -14.53 15.83
C PRO A 15 -33.56 -16.02 15.91
N GLU A 16 -34.66 -16.31 16.62
CA GLU A 16 -35.22 -17.67 16.74
C GLU A 16 -35.94 -18.13 15.47
N ASP A 17 -36.43 -17.19 14.67
CA ASP A 17 -37.16 -17.46 13.41
C ASP A 17 -36.17 -17.59 12.23
N THR A 18 -34.86 -17.30 12.44
CA THR A 18 -33.85 -17.38 11.38
C THR A 18 -33.25 -18.77 11.31
N GLU A 19 -32.85 -19.17 10.11
CA GLU A 19 -32.08 -20.40 9.90
C GLU A 19 -30.75 -20.34 10.59
N ALA A 20 -30.12 -21.52 10.85
CA ALA A 20 -28.79 -21.62 11.37
C ALA A 20 -27.80 -20.95 10.40
N ILE A 21 -26.82 -20.22 10.93
CA ILE A 21 -25.80 -19.60 10.10
C ILE A 21 -24.78 -20.64 9.63
N GLU A 22 -24.43 -20.55 8.37
CA GLU A 22 -23.38 -21.36 7.76
C GLU A 22 -22.09 -20.57 7.68
N GLY A 23 -20.96 -21.24 7.82
CA GLY A 23 -19.64 -20.71 7.62
C GLY A 23 -18.68 -21.84 7.26
N THR A 24 -17.40 -21.55 7.14
CA THR A 24 -16.38 -22.51 6.78
C THR A 24 -15.39 -22.72 7.93
N ASP A 25 -14.71 -23.85 7.95
CA ASP A 25 -13.61 -24.10 8.87
C ASP A 25 -12.39 -23.28 8.40
N PRO A 26 -11.75 -22.43 9.23
CA PRO A 26 -10.60 -21.65 8.83
C PRO A 26 -9.41 -22.49 8.31
N SER A 27 -9.33 -23.76 8.68
CA SER A 27 -8.27 -24.68 8.23
C SER A 27 -8.65 -25.46 6.97
N ASP A 28 -9.94 -25.54 6.64
CA ASP A 28 -10.47 -26.27 5.49
C ASP A 28 -11.68 -25.53 4.90
N PRO A 29 -11.47 -24.64 3.92
CA PRO A 29 -12.53 -23.83 3.32
C PRO A 29 -13.67 -24.62 2.65
N GLU A 30 -13.45 -25.91 2.33
CA GLU A 30 -14.51 -26.75 1.74
C GLU A 30 -15.44 -27.36 2.81
N LYS A 31 -14.99 -27.33 4.06
CA LYS A 31 -15.77 -27.88 5.18
C LYS A 31 -16.75 -26.85 5.73
N VAL A 32 -18.04 -27.05 5.45
CA VAL A 32 -19.11 -26.24 5.99
C VAL A 32 -19.32 -26.53 7.47
N VAL A 33 -19.42 -25.47 8.26
CA VAL A 33 -19.71 -25.48 9.69
C VAL A 33 -21.00 -24.72 9.93
N VAL A 34 -21.93 -25.29 10.64
CA VAL A 34 -23.26 -24.70 10.91
C VAL A 34 -23.36 -24.34 12.39
N ARG A 35 -23.93 -23.18 12.71
CA ARG A 35 -24.23 -22.69 14.06
C ARG A 35 -25.68 -22.28 14.19
N LYS A 36 -26.34 -22.74 15.25
CA LYS A 36 -27.69 -22.31 15.57
C LYS A 36 -27.67 -21.01 16.39
N PRO A 37 -28.69 -20.16 16.29
CA PRO A 37 -28.78 -18.91 17.06
C PRO A 37 -29.20 -19.19 18.52
N LEU A 38 -28.39 -19.97 19.25
CA LEU A 38 -28.62 -20.37 20.63
C LEU A 38 -27.46 -19.90 21.52
N PHE A 39 -27.75 -19.58 22.78
CA PHE A 39 -26.75 -19.12 23.77
C PHE A 39 -25.74 -20.19 24.16
N GLU A 40 -26.13 -21.45 24.09
CA GLU A 40 -25.30 -22.61 24.45
C GLU A 40 -24.34 -23.04 23.34
N GLU A 41 -24.55 -22.54 22.12
CA GLU A 41 -23.66 -22.82 20.99
C GLU A 41 -22.29 -22.12 21.15
N PRO A 42 -21.24 -22.64 20.52
CA PRO A 42 -19.97 -21.93 20.45
C PRO A 42 -20.13 -20.56 19.81
N MET A 43 -19.45 -19.56 20.37
CA MET A 43 -19.59 -18.17 19.95
C MET A 43 -19.11 -17.96 18.50
N ALA A 44 -19.94 -17.26 17.72
CA ALA A 44 -19.58 -16.72 16.42
C ALA A 44 -20.22 -15.34 16.22
N ALA A 45 -19.42 -14.37 15.83
CA ALA A 45 -19.84 -13.00 15.58
C ALA A 45 -19.11 -12.42 14.37
N LEU A 46 -19.76 -11.49 13.67
CA LEU A 46 -19.20 -10.76 12.55
C LEU A 46 -18.98 -9.30 12.93
N ALA A 47 -17.74 -8.81 12.79
CA ALA A 47 -17.37 -7.41 12.92
C ALA A 47 -17.77 -6.67 11.64
N PHE A 48 -18.86 -5.91 11.66
CA PHE A 48 -19.42 -5.30 10.44
C PHE A 48 -19.09 -3.80 10.30
N LYS A 49 -18.59 -3.15 11.37
CA LYS A 49 -18.21 -1.74 11.32
C LYS A 49 -17.14 -1.42 12.35
N ILE A 50 -16.13 -0.68 11.92
CA ILE A 50 -15.15 -0.04 12.80
C ILE A 50 -15.46 1.46 12.86
N ALA A 51 -15.36 2.07 14.02
CA ALA A 51 -15.46 3.51 14.21
C ALA A 51 -14.39 4.00 15.19
N THR A 52 -13.91 5.20 15.00
CA THR A 52 -12.97 5.85 15.92
C THR A 52 -13.74 6.76 16.88
N ASP A 53 -13.69 6.42 18.15
CA ASP A 53 -14.28 7.23 19.21
C ASP A 53 -13.19 8.05 19.91
N PRO A 54 -13.39 9.37 20.15
CA PRO A 54 -12.38 10.23 20.78
C PRO A 54 -11.98 9.81 22.20
N TYR A 55 -12.85 9.09 22.91
CA TYR A 55 -12.66 8.75 24.34
C TYR A 55 -12.18 7.30 24.55
N VAL A 56 -12.69 6.37 23.77
CA VAL A 56 -12.39 4.95 23.92
C VAL A 56 -11.49 4.37 22.82
N GLY A 57 -11.20 5.18 21.80
CA GLY A 57 -10.35 4.79 20.67
C GLY A 57 -11.13 3.96 19.65
N ARG A 58 -10.56 2.85 19.20
CA ARG A 58 -11.17 1.96 18.21
C ARG A 58 -12.37 1.23 18.83
N LEU A 59 -13.55 1.44 18.25
CA LEU A 59 -14.82 0.82 18.61
C LEU A 59 -15.24 -0.11 17.48
N CYS A 60 -15.32 -1.41 17.75
CA CYS A 60 -15.76 -2.42 16.79
C CYS A 60 -17.21 -2.79 17.06
N PHE A 61 -18.08 -2.58 16.07
CA PHE A 61 -19.44 -3.06 16.09
C PHE A 61 -19.50 -4.47 15.49
N PHE A 62 -20.18 -5.36 16.20
CA PHE A 62 -20.33 -6.74 15.78
C PHE A 62 -21.74 -7.24 16.06
N ARG A 63 -22.17 -8.23 15.27
CA ARG A 63 -23.39 -9.00 15.51
C ARG A 63 -23.01 -10.40 15.96
N VAL A 64 -23.59 -10.85 17.07
CA VAL A 64 -23.42 -12.20 17.56
C VAL A 64 -24.46 -13.12 16.90
N TYR A 65 -24.02 -14.15 16.19
CA TYR A 65 -24.89 -15.09 15.51
C TYR A 65 -25.12 -16.36 16.31
N SER A 66 -24.19 -16.77 17.14
CA SER A 66 -24.32 -17.91 18.06
C SER A 66 -23.52 -17.68 19.33
N GLY A 67 -23.93 -18.31 20.41
CA GLY A 67 -23.27 -18.21 21.70
C GLY A 67 -23.37 -16.83 22.32
N SER A 68 -22.38 -16.44 23.10
CA SER A 68 -22.29 -15.13 23.76
C SER A 68 -20.85 -14.67 23.91
N ILE A 69 -20.68 -13.35 23.99
CA ILE A 69 -19.42 -12.65 24.20
C ILE A 69 -19.43 -12.01 25.58
N ASN A 70 -18.38 -12.19 26.36
CA ASN A 70 -18.23 -11.59 27.69
C ASN A 70 -17.16 -10.52 27.73
N ALA A 71 -17.36 -9.46 28.46
CA ALA A 71 -16.35 -8.44 28.73
C ALA A 71 -15.13 -9.08 29.43
N GLY A 72 -13.93 -8.68 29.01
CA GLY A 72 -12.67 -9.22 29.52
C GLY A 72 -12.24 -10.57 28.91
N SER A 73 -13.08 -11.21 28.08
CA SER A 73 -12.77 -12.50 27.43
C SER A 73 -11.84 -12.35 26.22
N TYR A 74 -11.37 -13.50 25.74
CA TYR A 74 -10.61 -13.62 24.49
C TYR A 74 -11.46 -14.32 23.44
N VAL A 75 -11.32 -13.88 22.21
CA VAL A 75 -11.94 -14.46 21.02
C VAL A 75 -10.88 -14.70 19.95
N LEU A 76 -11.11 -15.65 19.06
CA LEU A 76 -10.25 -15.88 17.90
C LEU A 76 -10.74 -14.99 16.74
N ASN A 77 -9.84 -14.22 16.16
CA ASN A 77 -10.06 -13.56 14.87
C ASN A 77 -9.55 -14.50 13.77
N THR A 78 -10.47 -14.99 12.93
CA THR A 78 -10.14 -16.02 11.92
C THR A 78 -9.27 -15.52 10.80
N ARG A 79 -9.38 -14.22 10.40
CA ARG A 79 -8.51 -13.62 9.39
C ARG A 79 -7.04 -13.57 9.84
N SER A 80 -6.79 -13.09 11.05
CA SER A 80 -5.42 -12.94 11.55
C SER A 80 -4.87 -14.19 12.22
N GLY A 81 -5.73 -15.18 12.55
CA GLY A 81 -5.38 -16.37 13.33
C GLY A 81 -4.95 -16.07 14.78
N LYS A 82 -5.22 -14.84 15.27
CA LYS A 82 -4.78 -14.38 16.58
C LYS A 82 -5.95 -14.24 17.55
N LYS A 83 -5.62 -14.38 18.84
CA LYS A 83 -6.55 -14.09 19.92
C LYS A 83 -6.63 -12.60 20.15
N GLU A 84 -7.85 -12.08 20.13
CA GLU A 84 -8.17 -10.70 20.44
C GLU A 84 -8.82 -10.62 21.83
N ARG A 85 -8.44 -9.60 22.60
CA ARG A 85 -9.03 -9.36 23.92
C ARG A 85 -10.10 -8.29 23.84
N ILE A 86 -11.29 -8.62 24.30
CA ILE A 86 -12.39 -7.66 24.44
C ILE A 86 -12.33 -7.06 25.84
N SER A 87 -11.85 -5.84 25.94
CA SER A 87 -11.69 -5.19 27.26
C SER A 87 -13.01 -4.77 27.88
N ARG A 88 -13.91 -4.18 27.09
CA ARG A 88 -15.24 -3.72 27.49
C ARG A 88 -16.22 -3.95 26.34
N LEU A 89 -17.48 -4.17 26.74
CA LEU A 89 -18.62 -4.30 25.84
C LEU A 89 -19.59 -3.16 26.09
N PHE A 90 -20.25 -2.72 25.04
CA PHE A 90 -21.25 -1.67 25.07
C PHE A 90 -22.46 -2.03 24.20
N GLN A 91 -23.65 -1.71 24.73
CA GLN A 91 -24.83 -1.51 23.91
C GLN A 91 -24.89 -0.05 23.52
N MET A 92 -24.84 0.24 22.23
CA MET A 92 -24.87 1.62 21.76
C MET A 92 -26.28 2.12 21.56
N HIS A 93 -26.55 3.30 22.09
CA HIS A 93 -27.81 4.02 21.86
C HIS A 93 -27.47 5.44 21.44
N SER A 94 -27.50 5.72 20.15
CA SER A 94 -26.94 6.95 19.58
C SER A 94 -25.47 7.09 19.99
N ASN A 95 -25.09 8.21 20.66
CA ASN A 95 -23.74 8.44 21.19
C ASN A 95 -23.54 7.94 22.64
N LYS A 96 -24.57 7.31 23.23
CA LYS A 96 -24.43 6.76 24.58
C LYS A 96 -23.88 5.35 24.54
N GLN A 97 -22.85 5.12 25.34
CA GLN A 97 -22.18 3.83 25.52
C GLN A 97 -22.72 3.23 26.84
N ASN A 98 -23.66 2.29 26.75
CA ASN A 98 -24.17 1.56 27.92
C ASN A 98 -23.29 0.33 28.15
N PRO A 99 -22.50 0.25 29.25
CA PRO A 99 -21.66 -0.90 29.51
C PRO A 99 -22.49 -2.18 29.66
N MET A 100 -22.01 -3.28 29.08
CA MET A 100 -22.60 -4.60 29.17
C MET A 100 -21.56 -5.59 29.67
N GLU A 101 -21.98 -6.58 30.43
CA GLU A 101 -21.11 -7.68 30.83
C GLU A 101 -21.09 -8.79 29.78
N THR A 102 -22.24 -9.01 29.15
CA THR A 102 -22.43 -10.07 28.15
C THR A 102 -23.31 -9.56 27.02
N ILE A 103 -23.01 -9.96 25.78
CA ILE A 103 -23.84 -9.78 24.59
C ILE A 103 -24.06 -11.14 23.97
N GLY A 104 -25.32 -11.52 23.73
CA GLY A 104 -25.69 -12.85 23.27
C GLY A 104 -26.09 -12.92 21.80
N CYS A 105 -26.40 -14.12 21.34
CA CYS A 105 -26.82 -14.38 19.97
C CYS A 105 -28.06 -13.54 19.61
N GLY A 106 -28.08 -13.01 18.37
CA GLY A 106 -29.10 -12.10 17.86
C GLY A 106 -28.85 -10.63 18.15
N ASP A 107 -28.04 -10.30 19.16
CA ASP A 107 -27.77 -8.92 19.54
C ASP A 107 -26.62 -8.28 18.71
N ILE A 108 -26.68 -6.97 18.63
CA ILE A 108 -25.61 -6.12 18.10
C ILE A 108 -24.96 -5.40 19.28
N GLY A 109 -23.65 -5.56 19.38
CA GLY A 109 -22.85 -4.89 20.39
C GLY A 109 -21.69 -4.12 19.82
N ALA A 110 -21.01 -3.39 20.69
CA ALA A 110 -19.76 -2.74 20.38
C ALA A 110 -18.70 -3.13 21.42
N GLY A 111 -17.49 -3.39 20.96
CA GLY A 111 -16.38 -3.78 21.81
C GLY A 111 -15.14 -2.92 21.60
N VAL A 112 -14.33 -2.79 22.66
CA VAL A 112 -13.03 -2.11 22.63
C VAL A 112 -11.94 -3.04 23.16
N GLY A 113 -10.70 -2.76 22.74
CA GLY A 113 -9.53 -3.51 23.18
C GLY A 113 -8.90 -4.37 22.09
N PHE A 114 -9.53 -4.49 20.95
CA PHE A 114 -8.99 -5.19 19.77
C PHE A 114 -7.71 -4.51 19.27
N LYS A 115 -6.73 -5.34 18.90
CA LYS A 115 -5.44 -4.87 18.35
C LYS A 115 -5.42 -4.85 16.83
N ASP A 116 -5.95 -5.90 16.21
CA ASP A 116 -5.95 -6.09 14.75
C ASP A 116 -7.32 -6.58 14.29
N ILE A 117 -8.30 -5.69 14.32
CA ILE A 117 -9.67 -5.95 13.87
C ILE A 117 -9.99 -5.10 12.64
N ARG A 118 -10.68 -5.69 11.66
CA ARG A 118 -11.16 -5.01 10.46
C ARG A 118 -12.63 -5.29 10.23
N THR A 119 -13.26 -4.43 9.46
CA THR A 119 -14.63 -4.68 8.97
C THR A 119 -14.64 -5.94 8.12
N GLY A 120 -15.57 -6.86 8.39
CA GLY A 120 -15.65 -8.18 7.77
C GLY A 120 -14.98 -9.32 8.54
N ASP A 121 -14.24 -9.02 9.61
CA ASP A 121 -13.60 -10.06 10.41
C ASP A 121 -14.61 -10.92 11.18
N THR A 122 -14.42 -12.23 11.18
CA THR A 122 -15.14 -13.14 12.04
C THR A 122 -14.44 -13.32 13.38
N LEU A 123 -15.18 -13.17 14.46
CA LEU A 123 -14.77 -13.46 15.83
C LEU A 123 -15.48 -14.73 16.29
N CYS A 124 -14.71 -15.71 16.79
CA CYS A 124 -15.29 -16.98 17.21
C CYS A 124 -14.61 -17.58 18.45
N ASP A 125 -15.18 -18.66 18.96
CA ASP A 125 -14.56 -19.49 20.00
C ASP A 125 -13.34 -20.20 19.41
N GLU A 126 -12.21 -20.16 20.14
CA GLU A 126 -10.97 -20.81 19.74
C GLU A 126 -11.11 -22.34 19.58
N ASN A 127 -11.92 -22.97 20.43
CA ASN A 127 -12.09 -24.43 20.45
C ASN A 127 -13.06 -24.94 19.38
N ALA A 128 -13.84 -24.03 18.78
CA ALA A 128 -14.79 -24.34 17.73
C ALA A 128 -14.76 -23.25 16.65
N PRO A 129 -13.66 -23.15 15.88
CA PRO A 129 -13.47 -22.08 14.93
C PRO A 129 -14.46 -22.17 13.76
N ILE A 130 -14.89 -21.00 13.30
CA ILE A 130 -15.74 -20.84 12.12
C ILE A 130 -15.40 -19.49 11.47
N THR A 131 -15.36 -19.45 10.14
CA THR A 131 -15.30 -18.22 9.36
C THR A 131 -16.68 -18.01 8.74
N LEU A 132 -17.34 -16.93 9.11
CA LEU A 132 -18.59 -16.51 8.49
C LEU A 132 -18.31 -15.93 7.12
N GLU A 133 -19.34 -15.83 6.27
CA GLU A 133 -19.22 -15.22 4.95
C GLU A 133 -18.58 -13.81 5.06
N SER A 134 -17.53 -13.57 4.27
CA SER A 134 -16.88 -12.27 4.23
C SER A 134 -17.73 -11.27 3.45
N MET A 135 -17.71 -10.02 3.88
CA MET A 135 -18.30 -8.93 3.09
C MET A 135 -17.36 -8.57 1.95
N ASP A 136 -17.85 -8.62 0.72
CA ASP A 136 -17.11 -8.16 -0.45
C ASP A 136 -17.27 -6.64 -0.59
N PHE A 137 -16.18 -5.94 -0.61
CA PHE A 137 -16.13 -4.49 -0.83
C PHE A 137 -15.58 -4.22 -2.23
N PRO A 138 -16.23 -3.32 -3.00
CA PRO A 138 -15.73 -2.95 -4.31
C PRO A 138 -14.39 -2.19 -4.20
N ASP A 139 -13.54 -2.40 -5.17
CA ASP A 139 -12.27 -1.69 -5.27
C ASP A 139 -12.49 -0.19 -5.54
N PRO A 140 -11.61 0.67 -4.99
CA PRO A 140 -11.65 2.10 -5.27
C PRO A 140 -11.50 2.41 -6.76
N VAL A 141 -12.29 3.37 -7.27
CA VAL A 141 -12.33 3.71 -8.70
C VAL A 141 -11.65 5.03 -9.06
N ILE A 142 -11.37 5.89 -8.10
CA ILE A 142 -10.73 7.19 -8.32
C ILE A 142 -9.69 7.46 -7.25
N GLY A 143 -8.57 8.08 -7.64
CA GLY A 143 -7.50 8.49 -6.75
C GLY A 143 -7.15 9.96 -6.86
N ILE A 144 -6.85 10.60 -5.74
CA ILE A 144 -6.31 11.97 -5.66
C ILE A 144 -5.07 11.99 -4.79
N ALA A 145 -4.13 12.87 -5.13
CA ALA A 145 -2.97 13.14 -4.29
C ALA A 145 -3.33 14.13 -3.19
N VAL A 146 -2.85 13.88 -1.98
CA VAL A 146 -3.04 14.75 -0.81
C VAL A 146 -1.71 15.11 -0.20
N GLU A 147 -1.52 16.39 0.10
CA GLU A 147 -0.31 16.93 0.71
C GLU A 147 -0.68 17.82 1.90
N PRO A 148 -0.04 17.67 3.08
CA PRO A 148 -0.31 18.54 4.19
C PRO A 148 0.15 19.97 3.88
N LYS A 149 -0.61 20.98 4.30
CA LYS A 149 -0.21 22.38 4.11
C LYS A 149 1.04 22.76 4.92
N THR A 150 1.31 22.08 6.00
CA THR A 150 2.49 22.31 6.84
C THR A 150 3.20 21.00 7.18
N GLN A 151 4.55 21.08 7.31
CA GLN A 151 5.37 19.93 7.70
C GLN A 151 4.93 19.30 9.04
N LYS A 152 4.41 20.12 9.96
CA LYS A 152 3.94 19.67 11.29
C LYS A 152 2.68 18.80 11.22
N ASP A 153 1.94 18.91 10.14
CA ASP A 153 0.70 18.15 9.95
C ASP A 153 0.93 16.81 9.22
N LEU A 154 2.17 16.52 8.79
CA LEU A 154 2.49 15.28 8.08
C LEU A 154 2.14 14.03 8.90
N ASP A 155 2.60 13.99 10.17
CA ASP A 155 2.32 12.86 11.06
C ASP A 155 0.84 12.73 11.37
N LYS A 156 0.14 13.87 11.57
CA LYS A 156 -1.30 13.88 11.80
C LYS A 156 -2.09 13.43 10.59
N LEU A 157 -1.65 13.83 9.38
CA LEU A 157 -2.25 13.38 8.13
C LEU A 157 -2.16 11.86 8.02
N GLY A 158 -0.96 11.29 8.20
CA GLY A 158 -0.75 9.84 8.16
C GLY A 158 -1.62 9.09 9.18
N MET A 159 -1.65 9.55 10.43
CA MET A 159 -2.50 8.96 11.46
C MET A 159 -4.00 9.09 11.17
N GLY A 160 -4.43 10.26 10.66
CA GLY A 160 -5.83 10.49 10.29
C GLY A 160 -6.28 9.59 9.14
N LEU A 161 -5.47 9.52 8.09
CA LEU A 161 -5.74 8.67 6.93
C LEU A 161 -5.77 7.19 7.31
N ALA A 162 -4.82 6.72 8.13
CA ALA A 162 -4.81 5.33 8.58
C ALA A 162 -6.09 4.96 9.35
N LYS A 163 -6.55 5.83 10.25
CA LYS A 163 -7.81 5.62 11.00
C LYS A 163 -9.03 5.60 10.09
N LEU A 164 -9.10 6.51 9.11
CA LEU A 164 -10.20 6.54 8.16
C LEU A 164 -10.22 5.30 7.26
N ALA A 165 -9.05 4.79 6.86
CA ALA A 165 -8.94 3.53 6.12
C ALA A 165 -9.31 2.29 6.95
N GLU A 166 -9.14 2.32 8.28
CA GLU A 166 -9.65 1.27 9.16
C GLU A 166 -11.17 1.26 9.27
N GLU A 167 -11.80 2.45 9.17
CA GLU A 167 -13.25 2.60 9.26
C GLU A 167 -13.97 2.24 7.95
N ASP A 168 -13.35 2.52 6.82
CA ASP A 168 -13.93 2.37 5.49
C ASP A 168 -13.07 1.46 4.60
N PRO A 169 -13.48 0.21 4.36
CA PRO A 169 -12.75 -0.73 3.54
C PRO A 169 -12.71 -0.37 2.04
N THR A 170 -13.56 0.55 1.57
CA THR A 170 -13.56 1.05 0.18
C THR A 170 -12.63 2.25 -0.01
N PHE A 171 -11.96 2.69 1.06
CA PHE A 171 -10.99 3.77 1.08
C PHE A 171 -9.59 3.22 1.27
N THR A 172 -8.68 3.54 0.36
CA THR A 172 -7.27 3.12 0.44
C THR A 172 -6.32 4.30 0.45
N VAL A 173 -5.18 4.11 1.10
CA VAL A 173 -4.11 5.10 1.19
C VAL A 173 -2.80 4.45 0.76
N GLN A 174 -2.16 5.02 -0.23
CA GLN A 174 -0.86 4.55 -0.72
C GLN A 174 0.11 5.72 -0.85
N THR A 175 1.35 5.51 -0.45
CA THR A 175 2.43 6.46 -0.73
C THR A 175 3.18 5.96 -1.95
N ASN A 176 3.23 6.77 -2.99
CA ASN A 176 4.04 6.47 -4.16
C ASN A 176 5.52 6.66 -3.79
N GLU A 177 6.30 5.60 -3.83
CA GLU A 177 7.72 5.61 -3.44
C GLU A 177 8.58 6.46 -4.38
N GLU A 178 8.20 6.59 -5.64
CA GLU A 178 8.96 7.32 -6.65
C GLU A 178 8.70 8.84 -6.58
N THR A 179 7.43 9.24 -6.40
CA THR A 179 7.05 10.67 -6.32
C THR A 179 7.00 11.20 -4.89
N GLY A 180 6.97 10.31 -3.89
CA GLY A 180 6.77 10.66 -2.49
C GLY A 180 5.37 11.16 -2.16
N GLN A 181 4.44 11.17 -3.12
CA GLN A 181 3.08 11.63 -2.91
C GLN A 181 2.23 10.60 -2.17
N THR A 182 1.41 11.06 -1.26
CA THR A 182 0.34 10.25 -0.66
C THR A 182 -0.90 10.34 -1.55
N VAL A 183 -1.31 9.20 -2.10
CA VAL A 183 -2.51 9.06 -2.91
C VAL A 183 -3.59 8.38 -2.08
N ILE A 184 -4.77 8.99 -2.04
CA ILE A 184 -5.97 8.42 -1.45
C ILE A 184 -6.93 8.00 -2.56
N SER A 185 -7.49 6.81 -2.45
CA SER A 185 -8.42 6.27 -3.46
C SER A 185 -9.74 5.87 -2.82
N GLY A 186 -10.82 6.06 -3.53
CA GLY A 186 -12.18 5.81 -3.06
C GLY A 186 -13.19 5.61 -4.19
N MET A 187 -14.46 5.50 -3.84
CA MET A 187 -15.57 5.15 -4.74
C MET A 187 -16.03 6.31 -5.63
N GLY A 188 -15.52 7.53 -5.44
CA GLY A 188 -15.92 8.70 -6.23
C GLY A 188 -15.44 10.01 -5.60
N GLU A 189 -15.60 11.12 -6.34
CA GLU A 189 -15.18 12.46 -5.88
C GLU A 189 -15.84 12.85 -4.56
N LEU A 190 -17.16 12.68 -4.45
CA LEU A 190 -17.90 12.99 -3.23
C LEU A 190 -17.40 12.18 -2.02
N HIS A 191 -17.05 10.92 -2.23
CA HIS A 191 -16.48 10.07 -1.17
C HIS A 191 -15.16 10.66 -0.65
N LEU A 192 -14.23 10.99 -1.57
CA LEU A 192 -12.94 11.58 -1.21
C LEU A 192 -13.08 12.97 -0.59
N ASP A 193 -14.02 13.79 -1.04
CA ASP A 193 -14.31 15.09 -0.45
C ASP A 193 -14.81 14.96 1.01
N ILE A 194 -15.64 13.96 1.29
CA ILE A 194 -16.10 13.67 2.65
C ILE A 194 -14.92 13.22 3.54
N ILE A 195 -14.04 12.37 3.03
CA ILE A 195 -12.83 11.94 3.75
C ILE A 195 -11.96 13.14 4.11
N ILE A 196 -11.72 14.05 3.17
CA ILE A 196 -10.93 15.27 3.40
C ILE A 196 -11.62 16.22 4.38
N ASP A 197 -12.92 16.37 4.30
CA ASP A 197 -13.67 17.18 5.26
C ASP A 197 -13.62 16.57 6.67
N ARG A 198 -13.66 15.25 6.78
CA ARG A 198 -13.43 14.54 8.05
C ARG A 198 -12.01 14.76 8.59
N LEU A 199 -10.98 14.70 7.74
CA LEU A 199 -9.60 15.02 8.15
C LEU A 199 -9.51 16.42 8.75
N ARG A 200 -10.17 17.40 8.13
CA ARG A 200 -10.21 18.79 8.63
C ARG A 200 -10.97 18.91 9.94
N ARG A 201 -12.16 18.32 10.03
CA ARG A 201 -13.05 18.48 11.20
C ARG A 201 -12.62 17.65 12.40
N GLU A 202 -12.25 16.39 12.20
CA GLU A 202 -11.96 15.43 13.26
C GLU A 202 -10.49 15.47 13.68
N PHE A 203 -9.57 15.51 12.70
CA PHE A 203 -8.13 15.45 12.96
C PHE A 203 -7.42 16.80 12.94
N LYS A 204 -8.14 17.89 12.59
CA LYS A 204 -7.60 19.27 12.50
C LYS A 204 -6.39 19.35 11.55
N VAL A 205 -6.45 18.63 10.45
CA VAL A 205 -5.43 18.61 9.40
C VAL A 205 -5.98 19.28 8.14
N GLU A 206 -5.26 20.27 7.64
CA GLU A 206 -5.53 20.86 6.34
C GLU A 206 -4.56 20.30 5.31
N CYS A 207 -5.10 19.86 4.17
CA CYS A 207 -4.33 19.34 3.04
C CYS A 207 -4.71 20.01 1.73
N ASN A 208 -3.74 20.08 0.81
CA ASN A 208 -3.97 20.40 -0.58
C ASN A 208 -4.35 19.11 -1.32
N GLN A 209 -5.22 19.24 -2.30
CA GLN A 209 -5.66 18.16 -3.18
C GLN A 209 -5.13 18.42 -4.58
N GLY A 210 -4.76 17.37 -5.28
CA GLY A 210 -4.29 17.45 -6.65
C GLY A 210 -4.43 16.13 -7.39
N LYS A 211 -4.17 16.16 -8.68
CA LYS A 211 -4.04 14.93 -9.46
C LYS A 211 -2.74 14.23 -9.06
N PRO A 212 -2.72 12.89 -9.00
CA PRO A 212 -1.47 12.15 -8.83
C PRO A 212 -0.47 12.53 -9.93
N GLN A 213 0.79 12.67 -9.56
CA GLN A 213 1.84 12.95 -10.54
C GLN A 213 2.09 11.71 -11.39
N VAL A 214 2.30 11.94 -12.68
CA VAL A 214 2.73 10.88 -13.59
C VAL A 214 4.19 10.56 -13.29
N THR A 215 4.49 9.28 -13.08
CA THR A 215 5.85 8.80 -12.85
C THR A 215 6.58 8.69 -14.18
N TYR A 216 7.25 9.76 -14.59
CA TYR A 216 8.13 9.74 -15.76
C TYR A 216 9.44 9.05 -15.43
N LYS A 217 10.00 8.35 -16.41
CA LYS A 217 11.35 7.79 -16.37
C LYS A 217 12.14 8.28 -17.61
N GLU A 218 13.45 8.16 -17.53
CA GLU A 218 14.31 8.38 -18.69
C GLU A 218 14.84 7.03 -19.20
N ALA A 219 15.13 6.96 -20.49
CA ALA A 219 15.82 5.83 -21.11
C ALA A 219 16.79 6.37 -22.16
N ILE A 220 17.79 5.56 -22.52
CA ILE A 220 18.67 5.84 -23.65
C ILE A 220 18.22 5.05 -24.87
N THR A 221 18.46 5.58 -26.07
CA THR A 221 18.02 4.97 -27.33
C THR A 221 19.16 4.44 -28.19
N LYS A 222 20.42 4.76 -27.82
CA LYS A 222 21.61 4.41 -28.62
C LYS A 222 22.70 3.84 -27.74
N SER A 223 23.51 2.95 -28.32
CA SER A 223 24.74 2.48 -27.67
C SER A 223 25.86 3.52 -27.77
N VAL A 224 26.54 3.76 -26.69
CA VAL A 224 27.69 4.68 -26.62
C VAL A 224 28.81 4.03 -25.81
N GLU A 225 30.02 4.03 -26.38
CA GLU A 225 31.24 3.64 -25.69
C GLU A 225 32.02 4.91 -25.27
N LEU A 226 32.43 4.96 -24.01
CA LEU A 226 33.12 6.11 -23.42
C LEU A 226 34.25 5.65 -22.51
N ARG A 227 35.38 6.34 -22.61
CA ARG A 227 36.44 6.29 -21.60
C ARG A 227 36.32 7.50 -20.68
N GLU A 228 36.27 7.24 -19.38
CA GLU A 228 36.22 8.27 -18.34
C GLU A 228 37.41 8.13 -17.40
N VAL A 229 38.13 9.23 -17.22
CA VAL A 229 39.29 9.29 -16.35
C VAL A 229 39.06 10.28 -15.21
N TYR A 230 38.86 9.77 -14.03
CA TYR A 230 38.79 10.59 -12.82
C TYR A 230 40.16 10.75 -12.23
N LYS A 231 40.71 11.99 -12.22
CA LYS A 231 41.98 12.34 -11.62
C LYS A 231 41.83 13.59 -10.77
N LYS A 232 42.17 13.48 -9.49
CA LYS A 232 42.21 14.63 -8.58
C LYS A 232 43.47 14.58 -7.73
N GLN A 233 44.24 15.66 -7.73
CA GLN A 233 45.47 15.79 -6.94
C GLN A 233 45.36 17.05 -6.10
N SER A 234 45.41 16.90 -4.78
CA SER A 234 45.35 17.99 -3.82
C SER A 234 46.34 17.69 -2.68
N GLY A 235 47.60 18.09 -2.84
CA GLY A 235 48.62 18.13 -1.78
C GLY A 235 48.72 16.91 -0.86
N GLY A 236 48.99 15.68 -1.40
CA GLY A 236 49.06 14.43 -0.67
C GLY A 236 48.68 13.24 -1.56
N ARG A 237 48.07 12.18 -1.01
CA ARG A 237 47.57 11.02 -1.76
C ARG A 237 46.53 11.47 -2.78
N GLY A 238 46.80 11.23 -4.07
CA GLY A 238 45.90 11.56 -5.17
C GLY A 238 44.66 10.64 -5.22
N LYS A 239 43.77 10.92 -6.16
CA LYS A 239 42.62 10.10 -6.53
C LYS A 239 42.70 9.78 -8.01
N PHE A 240 42.61 8.51 -8.38
CA PHE A 240 42.69 8.07 -9.76
C PHE A 240 41.76 6.89 -10.02
N ALA A 241 40.96 6.98 -11.11
CA ALA A 241 40.25 5.88 -11.69
C ALA A 241 40.09 6.10 -13.19
N ASP A 242 40.26 5.07 -13.99
CA ASP A 242 40.07 5.09 -15.44
C ASP A 242 39.22 3.89 -15.82
N ILE A 243 38.11 4.13 -16.45
CA ILE A 243 37.13 3.11 -16.89
C ILE A 243 36.73 3.33 -18.34
N ILE A 244 36.60 2.24 -19.07
CA ILE A 244 36.02 2.20 -20.40
C ILE A 244 34.73 1.41 -20.31
N VAL A 245 33.64 2.10 -20.58
CA VAL A 245 32.30 1.53 -20.44
C VAL A 245 31.52 1.70 -21.74
N ARG A 246 30.69 0.71 -22.05
CA ARG A 246 29.65 0.80 -23.05
C ARG A 246 28.31 0.86 -22.33
N ILE A 247 27.50 1.87 -22.67
CA ILE A 247 26.11 1.95 -22.24
C ILE A 247 25.18 1.74 -23.42
N GLU A 248 24.12 0.99 -23.23
CA GLU A 248 23.11 0.69 -24.24
C GLU A 248 21.78 0.37 -23.56
N PRO A 249 20.64 0.39 -24.30
CA PRO A 249 19.37 -0.11 -23.75
C PRO A 249 19.53 -1.54 -23.25
N ALA A 250 18.85 -1.90 -22.17
CA ALA A 250 18.86 -3.26 -21.64
C ALA A 250 18.32 -4.27 -22.67
N ASP A 251 18.71 -5.52 -22.52
CA ASP A 251 18.26 -6.59 -23.40
C ASP A 251 16.74 -6.82 -23.25
N GLU A 252 16.07 -7.20 -24.36
CA GLU A 252 14.64 -7.51 -24.33
C GLU A 252 14.31 -8.57 -23.26
N GLY A 253 13.31 -8.29 -22.41
CA GLY A 253 12.91 -9.18 -21.33
C GLY A 253 13.76 -9.10 -20.07
N PHE A 254 14.68 -8.16 -19.96
CA PHE A 254 15.41 -7.93 -18.72
C PHE A 254 14.49 -7.30 -17.68
N GLU A 255 14.35 -7.96 -16.52
CA GLU A 255 13.61 -7.46 -15.37
C GLU A 255 14.57 -6.74 -14.42
N GLY A 256 14.54 -5.42 -14.40
CA GLY A 256 15.38 -4.59 -13.54
C GLY A 256 15.76 -3.26 -14.20
N SER A 257 16.33 -2.34 -13.41
CA SER A 257 16.72 -1.02 -13.91
C SER A 257 18.14 -1.00 -14.52
N LEU A 258 19.07 -1.78 -13.95
CA LEU A 258 20.48 -1.83 -14.38
C LEU A 258 20.92 -3.26 -14.67
N GLN A 259 21.29 -3.52 -15.92
CA GLN A 259 21.98 -4.73 -16.35
C GLN A 259 23.49 -4.45 -16.41
N PHE A 260 24.26 -4.93 -15.43
CA PHE A 260 25.70 -4.71 -15.37
C PHE A 260 26.48 -5.95 -15.84
N ILE A 261 27.41 -5.74 -16.77
CA ILE A 261 28.27 -6.80 -17.35
C ILE A 261 29.74 -6.41 -17.14
N ASP A 262 30.54 -7.35 -16.67
CA ASP A 262 31.98 -7.24 -16.54
C ASP A 262 32.67 -8.02 -17.68
N GLU A 263 33.35 -7.31 -18.58
CA GLU A 263 34.17 -7.88 -19.65
C GLU A 263 35.67 -7.58 -19.47
N VAL A 264 36.09 -7.06 -18.32
CA VAL A 264 37.47 -6.70 -18.08
C VAL A 264 38.42 -7.92 -18.17
N LYS A 265 39.41 -7.81 -19.03
CA LYS A 265 40.43 -8.85 -19.22
C LYS A 265 41.79 -8.42 -18.62
N GLY A 266 42.57 -9.38 -18.14
CA GLY A 266 43.96 -9.13 -17.72
C GLY A 266 44.12 -8.45 -16.35
N GLY A 267 43.06 -8.17 -15.61
CA GLY A 267 43.13 -7.55 -14.27
C GLY A 267 43.48 -6.06 -14.28
N ASN A 268 43.25 -5.37 -15.40
CA ASN A 268 43.50 -3.94 -15.56
C ASN A 268 42.66 -3.08 -14.57
N VAL A 269 41.45 -3.55 -14.24
CA VAL A 269 40.68 -3.07 -13.12
C VAL A 269 40.58 -4.17 -12.07
N PRO A 270 41.10 -3.99 -10.87
CA PRO A 270 41.02 -4.97 -9.79
C PRO A 270 39.56 -5.33 -9.48
N LYS A 271 39.30 -6.62 -9.23
CA LYS A 271 37.91 -7.13 -8.93
C LYS A 271 37.25 -6.43 -7.76
N GLU A 272 38.00 -5.90 -6.82
CA GLU A 272 37.53 -5.15 -5.65
C GLU A 272 36.89 -3.79 -6.02
N PHE A 273 37.20 -3.22 -7.19
CA PHE A 273 36.66 -1.94 -7.66
C PHE A 273 35.45 -2.09 -8.58
N ILE A 274 35.22 -3.25 -9.18
CA ILE A 274 34.11 -3.50 -10.09
C ILE A 274 32.73 -3.26 -9.43
N PRO A 275 32.48 -3.73 -8.18
CA PRO A 275 31.23 -3.41 -7.48
C PRO A 275 31.04 -1.90 -7.22
N SER A 276 32.15 -1.15 -7.10
CA SER A 276 32.08 0.30 -6.92
C SER A 276 31.69 1.03 -8.19
N VAL A 277 32.09 0.51 -9.37
CA VAL A 277 31.63 1.00 -10.67
C VAL A 277 30.12 0.78 -10.81
N GLN A 278 29.64 -0.44 -10.55
CA GLN A 278 28.20 -0.77 -10.59
C GLN A 278 27.39 0.16 -9.66
N LYS A 279 27.83 0.29 -8.42
CA LYS A 279 27.19 1.17 -7.42
C LYS A 279 27.19 2.65 -7.85
N GLY A 280 28.22 3.09 -8.57
CA GLY A 280 28.27 4.43 -9.15
C GLY A 280 27.18 4.65 -10.18
N PHE A 281 26.94 3.69 -11.08
CA PHE A 281 25.85 3.74 -12.05
C PHE A 281 24.48 3.68 -11.35
N GLU A 282 24.27 2.78 -10.39
CA GLU A 282 23.00 2.69 -9.62
C GLU A 282 22.65 4.00 -8.91
N LYS A 283 23.64 4.71 -8.39
CA LYS A 283 23.43 6.03 -7.78
C LYS A 283 23.13 7.11 -8.80
N ALA A 284 23.85 7.10 -9.93
CA ALA A 284 23.71 8.12 -10.95
C ALA A 284 22.37 8.01 -11.68
N MET A 285 21.88 6.78 -11.91
CA MET A 285 20.60 6.51 -12.57
C MET A 285 19.36 7.09 -11.84
N LYS A 286 19.48 7.41 -10.56
CA LYS A 286 18.39 8.05 -9.79
C LYS A 286 18.07 9.44 -10.29
N ASN A 287 19.00 10.09 -10.99
CA ASN A 287 18.83 11.41 -11.60
C ASN A 287 19.26 11.34 -13.05
N GLY A 288 18.30 11.27 -13.96
CA GLY A 288 18.56 11.25 -15.39
C GLY A 288 19.13 12.58 -15.90
N VAL A 289 19.60 12.57 -17.14
CA VAL A 289 20.33 13.69 -17.76
C VAL A 289 19.45 14.64 -18.56
N LEU A 290 18.21 14.23 -18.88
CA LEU A 290 17.30 15.00 -19.72
C LEU A 290 16.40 15.93 -18.89
N ALA A 291 15.66 15.39 -17.94
CA ALA A 291 14.71 16.11 -17.10
C ALA A 291 14.88 15.81 -15.59
N GLY A 292 15.85 14.97 -15.25
CA GLY A 292 16.16 14.58 -13.86
C GLY A 292 15.30 13.45 -13.33
N TYR A 293 14.51 12.79 -14.18
CA TYR A 293 13.77 11.58 -13.79
C TYR A 293 14.70 10.35 -13.72
N PRO A 294 14.40 9.35 -12.91
CA PRO A 294 15.20 8.14 -12.85
C PRO A 294 15.36 7.50 -14.24
N LEU A 295 16.60 7.14 -14.59
CA LEU A 295 16.87 6.40 -15.82
C LEU A 295 16.64 4.90 -15.56
N ASP A 296 15.94 4.23 -16.46
CA ASP A 296 15.55 2.83 -16.35
C ASP A 296 16.02 2.04 -17.57
N GLN A 297 16.05 0.71 -17.45
CA GLN A 297 16.42 -0.21 -18.55
C GLN A 297 17.79 0.09 -19.16
N LEU A 298 18.82 0.30 -18.32
CA LEU A 298 20.18 0.57 -18.73
C LEU A 298 21.04 -0.70 -18.68
N LYS A 299 21.74 -1.00 -19.77
CA LYS A 299 22.80 -2.00 -19.79
C LYS A 299 24.14 -1.29 -19.81
N VAL A 300 25.00 -1.67 -18.88
CA VAL A 300 26.36 -1.14 -18.72
C VAL A 300 27.34 -2.30 -18.82
N THR A 301 28.23 -2.24 -19.82
CA THR A 301 29.34 -3.18 -19.94
C THR A 301 30.64 -2.48 -19.58
N LEU A 302 31.30 -2.92 -18.51
CA LEU A 302 32.65 -2.48 -18.19
C LEU A 302 33.64 -3.27 -19.06
N ILE A 303 34.22 -2.59 -20.04
CA ILE A 303 35.08 -3.22 -21.07
C ILE A 303 36.51 -3.33 -20.58
N ASP A 304 37.07 -2.22 -20.06
CA ASP A 304 38.45 -2.12 -19.65
C ASP A 304 38.65 -0.91 -18.73
N GLY A 305 39.88 -0.68 -18.28
CA GLY A 305 40.24 0.47 -17.48
C GLY A 305 41.70 0.40 -17.01
N SER A 306 42.03 1.29 -16.10
CA SER A 306 43.32 1.24 -15.43
C SER A 306 43.23 1.78 -13.99
N PHE A 307 44.16 1.35 -13.15
CA PHE A 307 44.25 1.82 -11.78
C PHE A 307 45.70 2.26 -11.43
N HIS A 308 45.80 3.05 -10.40
CA HIS A 308 47.09 3.42 -9.84
C HIS A 308 47.24 2.81 -8.44
N PRO A 309 48.34 2.06 -8.15
CA PRO A 309 48.49 1.31 -6.89
C PRO A 309 48.31 2.11 -5.61
N VAL A 310 48.64 3.42 -5.63
CA VAL A 310 48.57 4.31 -4.47
C VAL A 310 47.33 5.20 -4.46
N ASP A 311 46.90 5.68 -5.64
CA ASP A 311 45.89 6.75 -5.77
C ASP A 311 44.51 6.21 -6.12
N SER A 312 44.38 4.90 -6.39
CA SER A 312 43.08 4.29 -6.67
C SER A 312 42.43 3.76 -5.40
N ASP A 313 41.15 4.02 -5.28
CA ASP A 313 40.24 3.49 -4.25
C ASP A 313 38.83 3.30 -4.76
N GLN A 314 37.99 2.61 -3.99
CA GLN A 314 36.59 2.33 -4.33
C GLN A 314 35.81 3.61 -4.63
N LEU A 315 36.02 4.68 -3.86
CA LEU A 315 35.33 5.95 -4.06
C LEU A 315 35.70 6.60 -5.39
N SER A 316 36.98 6.51 -5.80
CA SER A 316 37.43 7.06 -7.09
C SER A 316 36.75 6.37 -8.26
N PHE A 317 36.58 5.05 -8.23
CA PHE A 317 35.86 4.29 -9.25
C PHE A 317 34.35 4.57 -9.23
N GLU A 318 33.75 4.75 -8.05
CA GLU A 318 32.34 5.17 -7.94
C GLU A 318 32.13 6.55 -8.56
N ILE A 319 33.01 7.51 -8.31
CA ILE A 319 32.91 8.87 -8.91
C ILE A 319 33.14 8.81 -10.42
N ALA A 320 34.12 8.03 -10.90
CA ALA A 320 34.35 7.86 -12.32
C ALA A 320 33.12 7.27 -13.02
N ALA A 321 32.45 6.29 -12.41
CA ALA A 321 31.22 5.71 -12.93
C ALA A 321 30.07 6.74 -12.98
N ILE A 322 29.91 7.58 -11.97
CA ILE A 322 28.91 8.66 -11.97
C ILE A 322 29.19 9.66 -13.10
N GLN A 323 30.43 10.03 -13.34
CA GLN A 323 30.81 10.93 -14.42
C GLN A 323 30.63 10.28 -15.78
N ALA A 324 31.03 9.01 -15.92
CA ALA A 324 30.84 8.23 -17.15
C ALA A 324 29.35 8.11 -17.49
N PHE A 325 28.49 7.83 -16.52
CA PHE A 325 27.04 7.81 -16.71
C PHE A 325 26.54 9.12 -17.32
N LYS A 326 26.87 10.25 -16.70
CA LYS A 326 26.42 11.56 -17.17
C LYS A 326 26.89 11.84 -18.59
N ASN A 327 28.19 11.70 -18.85
CA ASN A 327 28.81 12.02 -20.14
C ASN A 327 28.37 11.09 -21.28
N ALA A 328 28.11 9.80 -20.96
CA ALA A 328 27.66 8.83 -21.92
C ALA A 328 26.16 8.94 -22.21
N SER A 329 25.32 9.11 -21.17
CA SER A 329 23.87 9.18 -21.31
C SER A 329 23.45 10.43 -22.11
N GLU A 330 24.14 11.57 -21.97
CA GLU A 330 23.87 12.75 -22.81
C GLU A 330 24.07 12.48 -24.30
N LYS A 331 24.97 11.58 -24.65
CA LYS A 331 25.28 11.19 -26.07
C LYS A 331 24.46 10.01 -26.56
N ALA A 332 23.89 9.22 -25.65
CA ALA A 332 23.17 8.00 -25.96
C ALA A 332 21.72 8.24 -26.41
N GLY A 333 21.34 9.50 -26.71
CA GLY A 333 19.99 9.86 -27.14
C GLY A 333 18.96 9.64 -26.05
N PRO A 334 19.05 10.42 -24.94
CA PRO A 334 18.11 10.26 -23.83
C PRO A 334 16.70 10.61 -24.27
N ALA A 335 15.72 9.84 -23.84
CA ALA A 335 14.30 9.99 -24.12
C ALA A 335 13.48 9.91 -22.81
N LEU A 336 12.38 10.65 -22.78
CA LEU A 336 11.41 10.58 -21.69
C LEU A 336 10.47 9.42 -21.95
N MET A 337 10.23 8.62 -20.91
CA MET A 337 9.28 7.51 -20.92
C MET A 337 8.06 7.83 -20.06
N GLU A 338 6.89 7.54 -20.57
CA GLU A 338 5.63 7.61 -19.87
C GLU A 338 5.16 6.22 -19.45
N PRO A 339 4.50 6.07 -18.28
CA PRO A 339 3.96 4.79 -17.87
C PRO A 339 2.78 4.39 -18.78
N ILE A 340 2.77 3.15 -19.23
CA ILE A 340 1.60 2.55 -19.89
C ILE A 340 0.87 1.74 -18.83
N MET A 341 -0.41 2.06 -18.61
CA MET A 341 -1.24 1.45 -17.58
C MET A 341 -2.38 0.65 -18.21
N GLN A 342 -2.71 -0.46 -17.58
CA GLN A 342 -3.94 -1.18 -17.88
C GLN A 342 -5.10 -0.50 -17.16
N MET A 343 -6.17 -0.18 -17.88
CA MET A 343 -7.35 0.46 -17.34
C MET A 343 -8.58 -0.41 -17.59
N GLU A 344 -9.37 -0.63 -16.55
CA GLU A 344 -10.69 -1.26 -16.63
C GLU A 344 -11.75 -0.18 -16.42
N VAL A 345 -12.72 -0.13 -17.32
CA VAL A 345 -13.83 0.83 -17.25
C VAL A 345 -15.15 0.09 -17.18
N VAL A 346 -15.86 0.24 -16.08
CA VAL A 346 -17.22 -0.31 -15.90
C VAL A 346 -18.24 0.80 -16.16
N THR A 347 -19.11 0.57 -17.13
CA THR A 347 -20.10 1.57 -17.55
C THR A 347 -21.43 0.89 -17.91
N PRO A 348 -22.58 1.57 -17.76
CA PRO A 348 -23.85 1.10 -18.30
C PRO A 348 -23.81 0.95 -19.81
N GLU A 349 -24.58 -0.02 -20.35
CA GLU A 349 -24.59 -0.34 -21.79
C GLU A 349 -24.93 0.89 -22.66
N GLU A 350 -25.82 1.76 -22.19
CA GLU A 350 -26.22 2.99 -22.89
C GLU A 350 -25.07 4.00 -23.06
N SER A 351 -24.05 4.00 -22.19
CA SER A 351 -22.89 4.91 -22.23
C SER A 351 -21.65 4.28 -22.88
N MET A 352 -21.70 3.00 -23.26
CA MET A 352 -20.53 2.26 -23.77
C MET A 352 -19.95 2.89 -25.05
N GLY A 353 -20.81 3.38 -25.95
CA GLY A 353 -20.38 4.02 -27.20
C GLY A 353 -19.57 5.30 -26.98
N ASP A 354 -20.03 6.15 -26.05
CA ASP A 354 -19.34 7.41 -25.72
C ASP A 354 -18.01 7.15 -25.02
N VAL A 355 -17.96 6.18 -24.09
CA VAL A 355 -16.74 5.77 -23.38
C VAL A 355 -15.70 5.22 -24.34
N ILE A 356 -16.08 4.33 -25.27
CA ILE A 356 -15.17 3.80 -26.31
C ILE A 356 -14.66 4.94 -27.21
N GLY A 357 -15.55 5.89 -27.57
CA GLY A 357 -15.18 7.06 -28.36
C GLY A 357 -14.15 7.95 -27.66
N ASP A 358 -14.24 8.11 -26.35
CA ASP A 358 -13.29 8.91 -25.58
C ASP A 358 -11.94 8.19 -25.37
N LEU A 359 -11.97 6.87 -25.16
CA LEU A 359 -10.74 6.06 -25.00
C LEU A 359 -9.91 5.94 -26.31
N ASN A 360 -10.52 6.15 -27.47
CA ASN A 360 -9.84 6.09 -28.78
C ASN A 360 -9.29 7.46 -29.25
N LYS A 361 -9.49 8.53 -28.51
CA LYS A 361 -8.92 9.86 -28.78
C LYS A 361 -7.46 9.97 -28.31
#